data_0d7027187909f6d3e32d659e6f86f11d
#
_entry.id   0d7027187909f6d3e32d659e6f86f11d
#
_cell.length_a   1.000
_cell.length_b   1.000
_cell.length_c   1.000
_cell.angle_alpha   90.00
_cell.angle_beta   90.00
_cell.angle_gamma   90.00
#
_symmetry.space_group_name_H-M   'P 1'
#
loop_
_entity.id
_entity.type
_entity.pdbx_description
1 polymer ?
#
loop_
_entity_poly.entity_id
_entity_poly.type
_entity_poly.pdbx_seq_one_letter_code
_entity_poly.pdbx_strand_id
1 'polypeptide(L)'
;MSQVAALGLAFFCVCLTAMAQVLLKMGMSTPAIQQALAGDMRSVFWLALSSPLIWGGMFCFGASAGLWLLVLGKLEVSMAYPLISLGVVLTTMAGIFILGESVSIYKVLGVALIIAGVVILSVKS
;
A
#
# COMPACT_ATOMS: atom_id res chain seq x y z
N MET A 1 3.54 -16.87 -18.62
CA MET A 1 2.43 -16.07 -18.06
C MET A 1 1.96 -15.11 -19.14
N SER A 2 0.65 -15.08 -19.39
CA SER A 2 0.07 -14.16 -20.35
C SER A 2 0.01 -12.74 -19.80
N GLN A 3 -0.19 -11.76 -20.70
CA GLN A 3 -0.32 -10.37 -20.27
C GLN A 3 -1.54 -10.17 -19.36
N VAL A 4 -2.64 -10.86 -19.66
CA VAL A 4 -3.84 -10.80 -18.82
C VAL A 4 -3.56 -11.36 -17.43
N ALA A 5 -2.84 -12.49 -17.36
CA ALA A 5 -2.46 -13.07 -16.07
C ALA A 5 -1.54 -12.12 -15.30
N ALA A 6 -0.62 -11.44 -15.99
CA ALA A 6 0.27 -10.46 -15.35
C ALA A 6 -0.52 -9.28 -14.79
N LEU A 7 -1.53 -8.80 -15.50
CA LEU A 7 -2.39 -7.71 -14.99
C LEU A 7 -3.17 -8.16 -13.75
N GLY A 8 -3.69 -9.39 -13.76
CA GLY A 8 -4.37 -9.96 -12.60
C GLY A 8 -3.45 -10.09 -11.40
N LEU A 9 -2.21 -10.55 -11.63
CA LEU A 9 -1.22 -10.65 -10.58
C LEU A 9 -0.83 -9.26 -10.05
N ALA A 10 -0.71 -8.27 -10.94
CA ALA A 10 -0.42 -6.90 -10.55
C ALA A 10 -1.52 -6.36 -9.62
N PHE A 11 -2.78 -6.59 -9.97
CA PHE A 11 -3.90 -6.18 -9.13
C PHE A 11 -3.86 -6.87 -7.77
N PHE A 12 -3.56 -8.17 -7.75
CA PHE A 12 -3.40 -8.90 -6.50
C PHE A 12 -2.27 -8.32 -5.65
N CYS A 13 -1.12 -8.00 -6.25
CA CYS A 13 -0.01 -7.37 -5.55
C CYS A 13 -0.40 -6.03 -4.95
N VAL A 14 -1.16 -5.22 -5.70
CA VAL A 14 -1.62 -3.90 -5.24
C VAL A 14 -2.54 -4.07 -4.03
N CYS A 15 -3.47 -5.02 -4.09
CA CYS A 15 -4.36 -5.29 -2.96
C CYS A 15 -3.59 -5.80 -1.74
N LEU A 16 -2.62 -6.68 -1.95
CA LEU A 16 -1.80 -7.22 -0.88
C LEU A 16 -0.95 -6.12 -0.23
N THR A 17 -0.40 -5.22 -1.03
CA THR A 17 0.35 -4.07 -0.53
C THR A 17 -0.55 -3.14 0.30
N ALA A 18 -1.78 -2.88 -0.18
CA ALA A 18 -2.72 -2.05 0.57
C ALA A 18 -3.05 -2.69 1.92
N MET A 19 -3.27 -4.00 1.95
CA MET A 19 -3.50 -4.73 3.20
C MET A 19 -2.29 -4.62 4.12
N ALA A 20 -1.08 -4.79 3.58
CA ALA A 20 0.15 -4.64 4.35
C ALA A 20 0.25 -3.27 4.98
N GLN A 21 -0.09 -2.21 4.23
CA GLN A 21 -0.06 -0.84 4.75
C GLN A 21 -1.03 -0.66 5.92
N VAL A 22 -2.22 -1.25 5.82
CA VAL A 22 -3.21 -1.19 6.91
C VAL A 22 -2.66 -1.88 8.16
N LEU A 23 -2.10 -3.08 8.00
CA LEU A 23 -1.53 -3.83 9.13
C LEU A 23 -0.38 -3.07 9.78
N LEU A 24 0.51 -2.49 8.97
CA LEU A 24 1.63 -1.70 9.49
C LEU A 24 1.14 -0.46 10.23
N LYS A 25 0.12 0.21 9.69
CA LYS A 25 -0.46 1.38 10.34
C LYS A 25 -1.08 1.01 11.67
N MET A 26 -1.83 -0.08 11.72
CA MET A 26 -2.43 -0.56 12.97
C MET A 26 -1.35 -0.91 13.99
N GLY A 27 -0.26 -1.56 13.55
CA GLY A 27 0.85 -1.90 14.44
C GLY A 27 1.55 -0.68 14.99
N MET A 28 1.74 0.36 14.17
CA MET A 28 2.41 1.59 14.58
C MET A 28 1.51 2.53 15.36
N SER A 29 0.21 2.27 15.41
CA SER A 29 -0.76 3.13 16.11
C SER A 29 -0.98 2.72 17.56
N THR A 30 -0.26 1.73 18.08
CA THR A 30 -0.38 1.34 19.48
C THR A 30 0.08 2.46 20.39
N PRO A 31 -0.53 2.63 21.58
CA PRO A 31 -0.13 3.70 22.50
C PRO A 31 1.33 3.65 22.90
N ALA A 32 1.89 2.43 23.10
CA ALA A 32 3.28 2.28 23.50
C ALA A 32 4.24 2.82 22.45
N ILE A 33 3.98 2.52 21.17
CA ILE A 33 4.82 3.01 20.06
C ILE A 33 4.66 4.51 19.89
N GLN A 34 3.43 5.02 20.01
CA GLN A 34 3.18 6.46 19.87
C GLN A 34 3.90 7.26 20.97
N GLN A 35 3.93 6.75 22.19
CA GLN A 35 4.70 7.37 23.27
C GLN A 35 6.20 7.32 23.00
N ALA A 36 6.69 6.19 22.50
CA ALA A 36 8.11 6.03 22.17
C ALA A 36 8.54 6.95 21.03
N LEU A 37 7.66 7.18 20.05
CA LEU A 37 7.93 8.11 18.93
C LEU A 37 8.15 9.54 19.43
N ALA A 38 7.53 9.89 20.56
CA ALA A 38 7.68 11.23 21.12
C ALA A 38 9.02 11.44 21.80
N GLY A 39 9.77 10.38 22.14
CA GLY A 39 10.98 10.54 22.92
C GLY A 39 12.16 9.63 22.62
N ASP A 40 11.93 8.35 22.30
CA ASP A 40 13.02 7.37 22.24
C ASP A 40 12.86 6.43 21.04
N MET A 41 13.66 6.68 20.00
CA MET A 41 13.64 5.87 18.78
C MET A 41 14.10 4.44 19.00
N ARG A 42 14.96 4.20 19.98
CA ARG A 42 15.38 2.83 20.30
C ARG A 42 14.20 2.00 20.80
N SER A 43 13.36 2.60 21.64
CA SER A 43 12.15 1.92 22.12
C SER A 43 11.18 1.63 20.98
N VAL A 44 11.06 2.53 20.00
CA VAL A 44 10.23 2.31 18.82
C VAL A 44 10.70 1.05 18.09
N PHE A 45 12.00 0.91 17.87
CA PHE A 45 12.57 -0.24 17.18
C PHE A 45 12.23 -1.56 17.90
N TRP A 46 12.44 -1.60 19.22
CA TRP A 46 12.18 -2.83 19.98
C TRP A 46 10.70 -3.14 20.07
N LEU A 47 9.85 -2.13 20.22
CA LEU A 47 8.40 -2.33 20.25
C LEU A 47 7.88 -2.83 18.90
N ALA A 48 8.41 -2.27 17.81
CA ALA A 48 8.03 -2.70 16.46
C ALA A 48 8.42 -4.16 16.23
N LEU A 49 9.61 -4.57 16.66
CA LEU A 49 10.06 -5.96 16.54
C LEU A 49 9.19 -6.92 17.36
N SER A 50 8.53 -6.42 18.40
CA SER A 50 7.67 -7.24 19.25
C SER A 50 6.22 -7.30 18.77
N SER A 51 5.85 -6.52 17.75
CA SER A 51 4.46 -6.41 17.30
C SER A 51 4.15 -7.46 16.24
N PRO A 52 3.16 -8.35 16.49
CA PRO A 52 2.75 -9.31 15.46
C PRO A 52 2.08 -8.64 14.26
N LEU A 53 1.40 -7.49 14.44
CA LEU A 53 0.81 -6.75 13.33
C LEU A 53 1.88 -6.22 12.39
N ILE A 54 2.99 -5.72 12.92
CA ILE A 54 4.09 -5.22 12.10
C ILE A 54 4.76 -6.37 11.37
N TRP A 55 4.99 -7.50 12.03
CA TRP A 55 5.54 -8.69 11.36
C TRP A 55 4.63 -9.18 10.24
N GLY A 56 3.32 -9.26 10.49
CA GLY A 56 2.35 -9.65 9.48
C GLY A 56 2.33 -8.70 8.30
N GLY A 57 2.35 -7.39 8.58
CA GLY A 57 2.39 -6.37 7.54
C GLY A 57 3.66 -6.42 6.70
N MET A 58 4.81 -6.61 7.36
CA MET A 58 6.09 -6.72 6.65
C MET A 58 6.16 -7.99 5.80
N PHE A 59 5.61 -9.09 6.31
CA PHE A 59 5.54 -10.34 5.53
C PHE A 59 4.68 -10.14 4.28
N CYS A 60 3.50 -9.54 4.42
CA CYS A 60 2.62 -9.26 3.28
C CYS A 60 3.29 -8.33 2.28
N PHE A 61 3.99 -7.31 2.78
CA PHE A 61 4.71 -6.37 1.93
C PHE A 61 5.82 -7.05 1.15
N GLY A 62 6.62 -7.88 1.82
CA GLY A 62 7.70 -8.63 1.18
C GLY A 62 7.19 -9.62 0.15
N ALA A 63 6.10 -10.34 0.45
CA ALA A 63 5.47 -11.25 -0.49
C ALA A 63 4.98 -10.50 -1.73
N SER A 64 4.35 -9.34 -1.52
CA SER A 64 3.88 -8.49 -2.62
C SER A 64 5.05 -8.04 -3.49
N ALA A 65 6.14 -7.60 -2.88
CA ALA A 65 7.33 -7.17 -3.62
C ALA A 65 7.92 -8.30 -4.46
N GLY A 66 7.98 -9.51 -3.90
CA GLY A 66 8.48 -10.67 -4.65
C GLY A 66 7.60 -11.01 -5.84
N LEU A 67 6.27 -11.02 -5.65
CA LEU A 67 5.34 -11.25 -6.74
C LEU A 67 5.39 -10.14 -7.78
N TRP A 68 5.64 -8.91 -7.35
CA TRP A 68 5.77 -7.77 -8.25
C TRP A 68 6.92 -7.92 -9.23
N LEU A 69 7.98 -8.61 -8.83
CA LEU A 69 9.09 -8.90 -9.75
C LEU A 69 8.60 -9.69 -10.96
N LEU A 70 7.67 -10.63 -10.75
CA LEU A 70 7.08 -11.39 -11.86
C LEU A 70 6.26 -10.48 -12.78
N VAL A 71 5.55 -9.52 -12.20
CA VAL A 71 4.79 -8.54 -12.98
C VAL A 71 5.73 -7.70 -13.85
N LEU A 72 6.82 -7.21 -13.28
CA LEU A 72 7.80 -6.40 -14.00
C LEU A 72 8.50 -7.18 -15.11
N GLY A 73 8.60 -8.49 -14.96
CA GLY A 73 9.14 -9.34 -16.02
C GLY A 73 8.23 -9.48 -17.22
N LYS A 74 6.96 -9.11 -17.09
CA LYS A 74 5.97 -9.29 -18.16
C LYS A 74 5.37 -7.98 -18.66
N LEU A 75 5.18 -6.99 -17.78
CA LEU A 75 4.57 -5.71 -18.14
C LEU A 75 5.65 -4.62 -18.22
N GLU A 76 5.45 -3.66 -19.10
CA GLU A 76 6.28 -2.48 -19.15
C GLU A 76 6.10 -1.64 -17.89
N VAL A 77 7.17 -0.94 -17.49
CA VAL A 77 7.15 -0.09 -16.30
C VAL A 77 6.07 1.00 -16.43
N SER A 78 5.92 1.56 -17.63
CA SER A 78 4.92 2.60 -17.88
C SER A 78 3.49 2.10 -17.72
N MET A 79 3.27 0.79 -17.82
CA MET A 79 1.97 0.16 -17.60
C MET A 79 1.82 -0.34 -16.16
N ALA A 80 2.90 -0.84 -15.58
CA ALA A 80 2.87 -1.42 -14.24
C ALA A 80 2.77 -0.34 -13.14
N TYR A 81 3.54 0.74 -13.26
CA TYR A 81 3.60 1.76 -12.22
C TYR A 81 2.29 2.52 -12.00
N PRO A 82 1.50 2.86 -13.04
CA PRO A 82 0.17 3.44 -12.78
C PRO A 82 -0.72 2.56 -11.93
N LEU A 83 -0.56 1.24 -12.01
CA LEU A 83 -1.31 0.31 -11.18
C LEU A 83 -0.95 0.46 -9.69
N ILE A 84 0.31 0.83 -9.39
CA ILE A 84 0.72 1.12 -8.01
C ILE A 84 -0.07 2.31 -7.46
N SER A 85 -0.36 3.30 -8.29
CA SER A 85 -1.15 4.46 -7.89
C SER A 85 -2.56 4.07 -7.46
N LEU A 86 -3.12 3.01 -8.04
CA LEU A 86 -4.39 2.46 -7.57
C LEU A 86 -4.28 1.94 -6.13
N GLY A 87 -3.11 1.46 -5.75
CA GLY A 87 -2.84 1.08 -4.36
C GLY A 87 -2.97 2.24 -3.40
N VAL A 88 -2.55 3.44 -3.82
CA VAL A 88 -2.72 4.66 -3.01
C VAL A 88 -4.22 4.92 -2.79
N VAL A 89 -5.04 4.77 -3.83
CA VAL A 89 -6.49 4.92 -3.72
C VAL A 89 -7.07 3.89 -2.74
N LEU A 90 -6.70 2.62 -2.90
CA LEU A 90 -7.18 1.56 -2.01
C LEU A 90 -6.75 1.80 -0.57
N THR A 91 -5.49 2.21 -0.35
CA THR A 91 -4.98 2.49 0.98
C THR A 91 -5.70 3.68 1.61
N THR A 92 -5.98 4.73 0.83
CA THR A 92 -6.73 5.89 1.31
C THR A 92 -8.15 5.48 1.72
N MET A 93 -8.81 4.67 0.90
CA MET A 93 -10.14 4.18 1.23
C MET A 93 -10.13 3.31 2.48
N ALA A 94 -9.13 2.43 2.61
CA ALA A 94 -8.97 1.61 3.80
C ALA A 94 -8.72 2.46 5.05
N GLY A 95 -7.91 3.51 4.92
CA GLY A 95 -7.68 4.44 6.02
C GLY A 95 -8.96 5.09 6.50
N ILE A 96 -9.81 5.51 5.57
CA ILE A 96 -11.08 6.16 5.90
C ILE A 96 -12.06 5.16 6.51
N PHE A 97 -12.26 3.99 5.87
CA PHE A 97 -13.33 3.07 6.24
C PHE A 97 -12.94 2.11 7.35
N ILE A 98 -11.67 1.69 7.42
CA ILE A 98 -11.22 0.71 8.42
C ILE A 98 -10.60 1.40 9.62
N LEU A 99 -9.73 2.38 9.39
CA LEU A 99 -8.98 3.06 10.44
C LEU A 99 -9.71 4.29 10.98
N GLY A 100 -10.81 4.70 10.37
CA GLY A 100 -11.60 5.84 10.82
C GLY A 100 -10.95 7.18 10.60
N GLU A 101 -10.06 7.29 9.62
CA GLU A 101 -9.39 8.55 9.30
C GLU A 101 -10.38 9.55 8.71
N SER A 102 -10.10 10.84 8.90
CA SER A 102 -11.00 11.89 8.44
C SER A 102 -11.02 12.01 6.91
N VAL A 103 -12.18 12.36 6.38
CA VAL A 103 -12.34 12.68 4.95
C VAL A 103 -12.19 14.18 4.77
N SER A 104 -11.43 14.60 3.78
CA SER A 104 -11.28 16.00 3.42
C SER A 104 -11.45 16.17 1.91
N ILE A 105 -11.76 17.41 1.50
CA ILE A 105 -11.87 17.71 0.08
C ILE A 105 -10.52 17.47 -0.63
N TYR A 106 -9.41 17.67 0.05
CA TYR A 106 -8.08 17.44 -0.52
C TYR A 106 -7.85 15.95 -0.81
N LYS A 107 -8.29 15.05 0.07
CA LYS A 107 -8.22 13.61 -0.17
C LYS A 107 -9.07 13.21 -1.37
N VAL A 108 -10.28 13.73 -1.45
CA VAL A 108 -11.20 13.44 -2.55
C VAL A 108 -10.62 13.92 -3.88
N LEU A 109 -10.13 15.15 -3.93
CA LEU A 109 -9.53 15.72 -5.14
C LEU A 109 -8.26 14.97 -5.54
N GLY A 110 -7.41 14.64 -4.58
CA GLY A 110 -6.19 13.89 -4.86
C GLY A 110 -6.47 12.52 -5.43
N VAL A 111 -7.40 11.79 -4.83
CA VAL A 111 -7.81 10.45 -5.32
C VAL A 111 -8.39 10.55 -6.72
N ALA A 112 -9.24 11.56 -6.96
CA ALA A 112 -9.83 11.76 -8.28
C ALA A 112 -8.76 12.02 -9.35
N LEU A 113 -7.75 12.83 -9.02
CA LEU A 113 -6.64 13.12 -9.93
C LEU A 113 -5.80 11.87 -10.22
N ILE A 114 -5.56 11.04 -9.21
CA ILE A 114 -4.83 9.78 -9.39
C ILE A 114 -5.59 8.87 -10.35
N ILE A 115 -6.88 8.69 -10.13
CA ILE A 115 -7.71 7.85 -10.99
C ILE A 115 -7.71 8.38 -12.42
N ALA A 116 -7.87 9.69 -12.60
CA ALA A 116 -7.84 10.31 -13.91
C ALA A 116 -6.51 10.07 -14.61
N GLY A 117 -5.39 10.23 -13.86
CA GLY A 117 -4.06 9.99 -14.41
C GLY A 117 -3.85 8.56 -14.85
N VAL A 118 -4.29 7.59 -14.05
CA VAL A 118 -4.19 6.16 -14.38
C VAL A 118 -4.99 5.84 -15.64
N VAL A 119 -6.21 6.38 -15.75
CA VAL A 119 -7.05 6.17 -16.92
C VAL A 119 -6.38 6.72 -18.18
N ILE A 120 -5.84 7.94 -18.11
CA ILE A 120 -5.17 8.56 -19.25
C ILE A 120 -3.96 7.73 -19.69
N LEU A 121 -3.13 7.28 -18.74
CA LEU A 121 -1.97 6.46 -19.07
C LEU A 121 -2.36 5.12 -19.68
N SER A 122 -3.45 4.53 -19.22
CA SER A 122 -3.91 3.24 -19.71
C SER A 122 -4.40 3.30 -21.15
N VAL A 123 -4.94 4.44 -21.58
CA VAL A 123 -5.48 4.59 -22.93
C VAL A 123 -4.37 4.59 -23.98
N LYS A 124 -3.20 5.12 -23.63
CA LYS A 124 -2.10 5.31 -24.59
C LYS A 124 -0.91 4.38 -24.39
N SER A 125 -0.96 3.50 -23.39
CA SER A 125 0.16 2.61 -23.10
C SER A 125 0.24 1.39 -24.01
#